data_9d244b7e7699fd9c65de7b7cfcd42d88
#
_entry.id   9d244b7e7699fd9c65de7b7cfcd42d88
#
_cell.length_a   1.000
_cell.length_b   1.000
_cell.length_c   1.000
_cell.angle_alpha   90.00
_cell.angle_beta   90.00
_cell.angle_gamma   90.00
#
_symmetry.space_group_name_H-M   'P 1'
#
loop_
_entity.id
_entity.type
_entity.pdbx_description
1 polymer ?
#
loop_
_entity_poly.entity_id
_entity_poly.type
_entity_poly.pdbx_seq_one_letter_code
_entity_poly.pdbx_strand_id
1 'polypeptide(L)'
;AINIARSFGYEVKALDINTSGTRWEVVDNQLVSPLTTIKGLGDAAIDEIIYKRPFETVEDLLFDKGVVARKVNKKSLDAMCRAGAMESLMDERFFGDKHFWSAVVVDKPKNKKRLDANIEKYKDEGTFSKGERINHLQALTGIYPINMVVPVKAYKFFEMQGIKPISEYDPELGKAWCVPTSVTERKTKTGKSYYQVTVIDSNMETQRINCWGINPDRDYIYPHRLYVLEWPKYNATWGFSTNGGLSRNWKLLG
;
A
#
# COMPACT_ATOMS: atom_id res chain seq x y z
N ALA A 1 2.98 -10.13 -12.68
CA ALA A 1 4.16 -9.38 -13.20
C ALA A 1 5.15 -9.05 -12.09
N ILE A 2 4.76 -8.29 -11.04
CA ILE A 2 5.67 -7.83 -9.97
C ILE A 2 6.35 -9.00 -9.22
N ASN A 3 5.61 -10.04 -8.86
CA ASN A 3 6.16 -11.20 -8.15
C ASN A 3 7.16 -11.98 -9.02
N ILE A 4 6.84 -12.12 -10.31
CA ILE A 4 7.74 -12.74 -11.28
C ILE A 4 9.03 -11.90 -11.40
N ALA A 5 8.93 -10.59 -11.50
CA ALA A 5 10.11 -9.72 -11.55
C ALA A 5 10.98 -9.86 -10.29
N ARG A 6 10.35 -9.88 -9.10
CA ARG A 6 11.05 -10.08 -7.82
C ARG A 6 11.73 -11.46 -7.72
N SER A 7 11.09 -12.52 -8.22
CA SER A 7 11.71 -13.87 -8.24
C SER A 7 12.92 -13.94 -9.16
N PHE A 8 13.02 -13.03 -10.14
CA PHE A 8 14.20 -12.85 -10.98
C PHE A 8 15.20 -11.81 -10.43
N GLY A 9 15.01 -11.33 -9.21
CA GLY A 9 15.92 -10.41 -8.53
C GLY A 9 15.75 -8.93 -8.91
N TYR A 10 14.71 -8.55 -9.64
CA TYR A 10 14.44 -7.16 -9.94
C TYR A 10 13.82 -6.44 -8.73
N GLU A 11 14.36 -5.29 -8.40
CA GLU A 11 13.71 -4.35 -7.48
C GLU A 11 12.60 -3.58 -8.20
N VAL A 12 11.50 -3.33 -7.52
CA VAL A 12 10.41 -2.51 -8.06
C VAL A 12 10.62 -1.08 -7.59
N LYS A 13 10.90 -0.18 -8.53
CA LYS A 13 11.05 1.25 -8.27
C LYS A 13 9.68 1.87 -7.95
N ALA A 14 9.68 2.79 -6.99
CA ALA A 14 8.49 3.58 -6.66
C ALA A 14 8.01 4.38 -7.89
N LEU A 15 6.71 4.69 -7.91
CA LEU A 15 6.14 5.61 -8.90
C LEU A 15 6.77 6.99 -8.75
N ASP A 16 7.08 7.62 -9.88
CA ASP A 16 7.64 8.96 -9.90
C ASP A 16 7.19 9.73 -11.16
N ILE A 17 6.75 10.95 -10.98
CA ILE A 17 6.21 11.79 -12.03
C ILE A 17 7.22 12.04 -13.17
N ASN A 18 8.52 12.07 -12.87
CA ASN A 18 9.58 12.34 -13.82
C ASN A 18 10.11 11.08 -14.53
N THR A 19 10.05 9.92 -13.90
CA THR A 19 10.68 8.70 -14.41
C THR A 19 9.72 7.59 -14.84
N SER A 20 8.50 7.55 -14.27
CA SER A 20 7.50 6.54 -14.63
C SER A 20 6.90 6.80 -16.01
N GLY A 21 6.94 5.83 -16.91
CA GLY A 21 6.42 5.90 -18.28
C GLY A 21 4.94 5.49 -18.39
N THR A 22 4.55 5.07 -19.61
CA THR A 22 3.21 4.51 -19.89
C THR A 22 3.17 3.00 -19.80
N ARG A 23 4.33 2.33 -19.74
CA ARG A 23 4.49 0.87 -19.68
C ARG A 23 5.49 0.50 -18.61
N TRP A 24 5.45 -0.77 -18.19
CA TRP A 24 6.48 -1.35 -17.36
C TRP A 24 7.80 -1.39 -18.13
N GLU A 25 8.86 -0.91 -17.51
CA GLU A 25 10.20 -0.86 -18.08
C GLU A 25 11.21 -1.38 -17.07
N VAL A 26 12.29 -1.98 -17.57
CA VAL A 26 13.44 -2.36 -16.74
C VAL A 26 14.55 -1.36 -17.05
N VAL A 27 14.93 -0.58 -16.04
CA VAL A 27 15.99 0.41 -16.10
C VAL A 27 16.96 0.13 -14.96
N ASP A 28 18.24 -0.01 -15.25
CA ASP A 28 19.30 -0.27 -14.26
C ASP A 28 18.97 -1.44 -13.30
N ASN A 29 18.48 -2.54 -13.86
CA ASN A 29 18.02 -3.73 -13.11
C ASN A 29 16.85 -3.47 -12.13
N GLN A 30 16.10 -2.37 -12.32
CA GLN A 30 14.91 -2.04 -11.55
C GLN A 30 13.67 -2.08 -12.46
N LEU A 31 12.59 -2.66 -11.97
CA LEU A 31 11.30 -2.63 -12.64
C LEU A 31 10.57 -1.33 -12.30
N VAL A 32 10.44 -0.44 -13.28
CA VAL A 32 9.78 0.86 -13.13
C VAL A 32 8.29 0.72 -13.38
N SER A 33 7.49 1.09 -12.38
CA SER A 33 6.02 1.10 -12.48
C SER A 33 5.55 2.24 -13.37
N PRO A 34 4.63 2.01 -14.32
CA PRO A 34 4.12 3.08 -15.18
C PRO A 34 3.03 3.91 -14.48
N LEU A 35 2.86 5.17 -14.91
CA LEU A 35 1.79 6.06 -14.43
C LEU A 35 0.39 5.51 -14.75
N THR A 36 0.25 4.68 -15.78
CA THR A 36 -1.01 4.00 -16.15
C THR A 36 -1.53 3.05 -15.08
N THR A 37 -0.70 2.64 -14.11
CA THR A 37 -1.16 1.84 -12.96
C THR A 37 -1.98 2.65 -11.97
N ILE A 38 -1.90 3.98 -12.00
CA ILE A 38 -2.60 4.86 -11.07
C ILE A 38 -4.06 5.00 -11.50
N LYS A 39 -4.98 4.37 -10.79
CA LYS A 39 -6.43 4.48 -11.05
C LYS A 39 -6.89 5.92 -10.90
N GLY A 40 -7.59 6.41 -11.89
CA GLY A 40 -8.10 7.78 -11.92
C GLY A 40 -7.15 8.81 -12.54
N LEU A 41 -5.95 8.40 -12.94
CA LEU A 41 -5.06 9.17 -13.79
C LEU A 41 -5.33 8.77 -15.26
N GLY A 42 -5.98 9.64 -16.03
CA GLY A 42 -6.35 9.34 -17.42
C GLY A 42 -5.20 9.60 -18.40
N ASP A 43 -5.27 8.99 -19.58
CA ASP A 43 -4.22 9.06 -20.61
C ASP A 43 -3.85 10.51 -20.97
N ALA A 44 -4.84 11.40 -21.13
CA ALA A 44 -4.58 12.82 -21.44
C ALA A 44 -3.76 13.54 -20.34
N ALA A 45 -3.87 13.11 -19.07
CA ALA A 45 -3.04 13.65 -18.00
C ALA A 45 -1.63 13.07 -18.06
N ILE A 46 -1.52 11.77 -18.33
CA ILE A 46 -0.23 11.07 -18.46
C ILE A 46 0.57 11.67 -19.63
N ASP A 47 -0.04 11.82 -20.80
CA ASP A 47 0.59 12.40 -21.98
C ASP A 47 1.07 13.83 -21.72
N GLU A 48 0.25 14.65 -21.05
CA GLU A 48 0.61 16.02 -20.67
C GLU A 48 1.81 16.07 -19.74
N ILE A 49 1.82 15.20 -18.72
CA ILE A 49 2.92 15.07 -17.76
C ILE A 49 4.20 14.66 -18.48
N ILE A 50 4.16 13.60 -19.29
CA ILE A 50 5.33 13.09 -20.03
C ILE A 50 5.88 14.16 -20.99
N TYR A 51 5.02 14.89 -21.65
CA TYR A 51 5.42 15.95 -22.59
C TYR A 51 6.10 17.14 -21.89
N LYS A 52 5.67 17.47 -20.65
CA LYS A 52 6.12 18.66 -19.91
C LYS A 52 7.32 18.42 -18.98
N ARG A 53 7.76 17.18 -18.82
CA ARG A 53 8.93 16.81 -17.99
C ARG A 53 10.21 17.52 -18.44
N PRO A 54 11.24 17.60 -17.56
CA PRO A 54 11.23 17.25 -16.15
C PRO A 54 10.56 18.32 -15.29
N PHE A 55 10.03 17.94 -14.10
CA PHE A 55 9.55 18.85 -13.07
C PHE A 55 10.57 18.82 -11.92
N GLU A 56 11.16 19.95 -11.58
CA GLU A 56 12.10 20.08 -10.46
C GLU A 56 11.38 20.43 -9.17
N THR A 57 10.31 21.21 -9.30
CA THR A 57 9.51 21.70 -8.18
C THR A 57 8.01 21.46 -8.42
N VAL A 58 7.22 21.58 -7.37
CA VAL A 58 5.76 21.53 -7.50
C VAL A 58 5.21 22.74 -8.27
N GLU A 59 5.90 23.89 -8.22
CA GLU A 59 5.58 25.10 -9.00
C GLU A 59 5.73 24.86 -10.50
N ASP A 60 6.73 24.10 -10.92
CA ASP A 60 6.88 23.68 -12.32
C ASP A 60 5.62 22.98 -12.81
N LEU A 61 5.11 22.03 -12.04
CA LEU A 61 3.91 21.28 -12.37
C LEU A 61 2.66 22.15 -12.37
N LEU A 62 2.51 23.03 -11.38
CA LEU A 62 1.27 23.79 -11.18
C LEU A 62 1.18 25.07 -11.99
N PHE A 63 2.33 25.74 -12.28
CA PHE A 63 2.32 27.09 -12.81
C PHE A 63 3.30 27.34 -13.94
N ASP A 64 4.57 26.89 -13.81
CA ASP A 64 5.67 27.43 -14.60
C ASP A 64 5.83 26.75 -15.98
N LYS A 65 5.55 25.44 -16.09
CA LYS A 65 5.70 24.69 -17.36
C LYS A 65 4.44 24.65 -18.24
N GLY A 66 3.43 25.43 -17.91
CA GLY A 66 2.22 25.56 -18.72
C GLY A 66 1.46 24.22 -18.85
N VAL A 67 1.42 23.43 -17.78
CA VAL A 67 0.63 22.21 -17.73
C VAL A 67 -0.85 22.55 -17.84
N VAL A 68 -1.55 21.87 -18.73
CA VAL A 68 -2.96 22.14 -19.01
C VAL A 68 -3.84 21.66 -17.85
N ALA A 69 -4.33 22.58 -17.03
CA ALA A 69 -5.05 22.31 -15.79
C ALA A 69 -6.32 21.46 -15.93
N ARG A 70 -6.98 21.44 -17.11
CA ARG A 70 -8.12 20.56 -17.39
C ARG A 70 -7.70 19.11 -17.62
N LYS A 71 -6.48 18.85 -18.08
CA LYS A 71 -5.90 17.52 -18.25
C LYS A 71 -5.36 17.02 -16.91
N VAL A 72 -4.50 17.82 -16.25
CA VAL A 72 -3.96 17.53 -14.91
C VAL A 72 -4.79 18.27 -13.88
N ASN A 73 -5.99 17.77 -13.65
CA ASN A 73 -6.96 18.35 -12.73
C ASN A 73 -6.72 17.94 -11.26
N LYS A 74 -7.58 18.43 -10.35
CA LYS A 74 -7.49 18.10 -8.91
C LYS A 74 -7.50 16.59 -8.64
N LYS A 75 -8.32 15.82 -9.37
CA LYS A 75 -8.41 14.37 -9.22
C LYS A 75 -7.10 13.67 -9.63
N SER A 76 -6.48 14.13 -10.73
CA SER A 76 -5.18 13.62 -11.17
C SER A 76 -4.08 13.91 -10.15
N LEU A 77 -4.03 15.14 -9.61
CA LEU A 77 -3.09 15.53 -8.57
C LEU A 77 -3.29 14.69 -7.29
N ASP A 78 -4.55 14.51 -6.87
CA ASP A 78 -4.90 13.67 -5.71
C ASP A 78 -4.41 12.23 -5.86
N ALA A 79 -4.67 11.62 -7.02
CA ALA A 79 -4.25 10.26 -7.29
C ALA A 79 -2.72 10.12 -7.30
N MET A 80 -2.00 11.05 -7.93
CA MET A 80 -0.53 11.05 -7.99
C MET A 80 0.10 11.28 -6.61
N CYS A 81 -0.39 12.25 -5.84
CA CYS A 81 0.12 12.50 -4.48
C CYS A 81 -0.05 11.25 -3.60
N ARG A 82 -1.26 10.68 -3.55
CA ARG A 82 -1.53 9.53 -2.70
C ARG A 82 -0.89 8.24 -3.18
N ALA A 83 -0.53 8.14 -4.46
CA ALA A 83 0.26 7.05 -5.01
C ALA A 83 1.78 7.22 -4.79
N GLY A 84 2.22 8.35 -4.22
CA GLY A 84 3.63 8.66 -4.01
C GLY A 84 4.37 9.15 -5.25
N ALA A 85 3.67 9.32 -6.39
CA ALA A 85 4.31 9.68 -7.66
C ALA A 85 4.85 11.12 -7.72
N MET A 86 4.53 11.95 -6.74
CA MET A 86 4.99 13.33 -6.63
C MET A 86 5.97 13.57 -5.49
N GLU A 87 6.49 12.51 -4.84
CA GLU A 87 7.41 12.65 -3.70
C GLU A 87 8.71 13.37 -4.10
N SER A 88 9.18 13.20 -5.33
CA SER A 88 10.36 13.89 -5.86
C SER A 88 10.20 15.41 -6.02
N LEU A 89 8.98 15.92 -5.93
CA LEU A 89 8.69 17.36 -5.98
C LEU A 89 8.58 18.02 -4.60
N MET A 90 8.70 17.24 -3.53
CA MET A 90 8.70 17.77 -2.17
C MET A 90 10.09 18.29 -1.82
N ASP A 91 10.14 19.54 -1.42
CA ASP A 91 11.35 20.18 -0.87
C ASP A 91 11.24 20.38 0.65
N GLU A 92 12.22 21.03 1.27
CA GLU A 92 12.30 21.25 2.72
C GLU A 92 11.15 22.07 3.32
N ARG A 93 10.33 22.73 2.51
CA ARG A 93 9.13 23.44 2.98
C ARG A 93 8.02 22.49 3.42
N PHE A 94 8.09 21.24 2.99
CA PHE A 94 7.06 20.23 3.28
C PHE A 94 7.53 19.27 4.37
N PHE A 95 6.81 19.22 5.48
CA PHE A 95 7.12 18.35 6.62
C PHE A 95 6.65 16.90 6.45
N GLY A 96 6.12 16.56 5.28
CA GLY A 96 5.70 15.20 4.92
C GLY A 96 4.68 15.16 3.79
N ASP A 97 4.39 13.97 3.33
CA ASP A 97 3.52 13.70 2.18
C ASP A 97 2.05 14.11 2.40
N LYS A 98 1.55 14.04 3.63
CA LYS A 98 0.21 14.51 3.97
C LYS A 98 0.14 16.04 3.96
N HIS A 99 1.17 16.72 4.51
CA HIS A 99 1.30 18.16 4.40
C HIS A 99 1.35 18.61 2.93
N PHE A 100 2.20 17.96 2.12
CA PHE A 100 2.29 18.24 0.68
C PHE A 100 0.92 18.06 -0.02
N TRP A 101 0.25 16.94 0.21
CA TRP A 101 -1.07 16.67 -0.33
C TRP A 101 -2.09 17.74 0.06
N SER A 102 -2.12 18.14 1.33
CA SER A 102 -3.06 19.17 1.80
C SER A 102 -2.81 20.53 1.15
N ALA A 103 -1.56 20.95 1.03
CA ALA A 103 -1.19 22.22 0.42
C ALA A 103 -1.46 22.28 -1.10
N VAL A 104 -1.26 21.16 -1.80
CA VAL A 104 -1.32 21.08 -3.28
C VAL A 104 -2.68 20.66 -3.79
N VAL A 105 -3.38 19.76 -3.05
CA VAL A 105 -4.59 19.10 -3.55
C VAL A 105 -5.85 19.55 -2.80
N VAL A 106 -5.85 19.52 -1.48
CA VAL A 106 -7.07 19.81 -0.69
C VAL A 106 -7.54 21.22 -1.00
N ASP A 107 -6.62 22.18 -0.94
CA ASP A 107 -6.85 23.58 -1.25
C ASP A 107 -6.02 23.97 -2.49
N LYS A 108 -6.36 23.40 -3.66
CA LYS A 108 -5.57 23.57 -4.91
C LYS A 108 -5.22 25.05 -5.14
N PRO A 109 -3.93 25.41 -5.10
CA PRO A 109 -3.50 26.80 -5.23
C PRO A 109 -3.67 27.29 -6.68
N LYS A 110 -4.02 28.57 -6.83
CA LYS A 110 -4.15 29.24 -8.13
C LYS A 110 -2.89 29.97 -8.55
N ASN A 111 -1.96 30.19 -7.66
CA ASN A 111 -0.67 30.85 -7.87
C ASN A 111 0.31 30.53 -6.73
N LYS A 112 1.59 30.92 -6.91
CA LYS A 112 2.66 30.68 -5.95
C LYS A 112 2.35 31.25 -4.55
N LYS A 113 1.87 32.49 -4.48
CA LYS A 113 1.49 33.12 -3.19
C LYS A 113 0.44 32.30 -2.43
N ARG A 114 -0.53 31.69 -3.14
CA ARG A 114 -1.53 30.82 -2.51
C ARG A 114 -0.94 29.49 -2.10
N LEU A 115 0.03 28.96 -2.85
CA LEU A 115 0.77 27.76 -2.45
C LEU A 115 1.53 28.00 -1.15
N ASP A 116 2.28 29.10 -1.04
CA ASP A 116 3.01 29.46 0.19
C ASP A 116 2.07 29.59 1.38
N ALA A 117 0.92 30.24 1.20
CA ALA A 117 -0.10 30.36 2.24
C ALA A 117 -0.68 28.99 2.64
N ASN A 118 -0.84 28.05 1.71
CA ASN A 118 -1.29 26.70 2.01
C ASN A 118 -0.22 25.88 2.75
N ILE A 119 1.05 26.00 2.36
CA ILE A 119 2.17 25.37 3.05
C ILE A 119 2.17 25.77 4.53
N GLU A 120 2.06 27.06 4.82
CA GLU A 120 1.98 27.52 6.21
C GLU A 120 0.70 27.06 6.92
N LYS A 121 -0.44 27.08 6.21
CA LYS A 121 -1.74 26.68 6.77
C LYS A 121 -1.78 25.21 7.21
N TYR A 122 -1.13 24.31 6.47
CA TYR A 122 -1.19 22.85 6.69
C TYR A 122 0.07 22.27 7.31
N LYS A 123 0.99 23.10 7.82
CA LYS A 123 2.30 22.67 8.34
C LYS A 123 2.24 21.59 9.44
N ASP A 124 1.15 21.52 10.19
CA ASP A 124 0.96 20.56 11.28
C ASP A 124 0.42 19.18 10.81
N GLU A 125 0.11 19.02 9.52
CA GLU A 125 -0.44 17.76 8.98
C GLU A 125 0.58 16.61 8.96
N GLY A 126 1.88 16.90 8.78
CA GLY A 126 2.97 15.93 8.78
C GLY A 126 2.88 14.89 7.66
N THR A 127 2.95 13.60 8.00
CA THR A 127 2.92 12.47 7.07
C THR A 127 1.67 11.63 7.24
N PHE A 128 1.24 10.98 6.16
CA PHE A 128 0.24 9.91 6.26
C PHE A 128 0.75 8.79 7.17
N SER A 129 -0.12 8.23 7.97
CA SER A 129 0.20 7.02 8.73
C SER A 129 0.55 5.87 7.77
N LYS A 130 1.28 4.88 8.26
CA LYS A 130 1.63 3.68 7.48
C LYS A 130 0.38 2.98 6.90
N GLY A 131 -0.70 2.89 7.69
CA GLY A 131 -1.96 2.30 7.25
C GLY A 131 -2.62 3.08 6.13
N GLU A 132 -2.65 4.42 6.23
CA GLU A 132 -3.18 5.28 5.16
C GLU A 132 -2.38 5.12 3.86
N ARG A 133 -1.05 5.13 3.92
CA ARG A 133 -0.19 4.92 2.73
C ARG A 133 -0.45 3.57 2.07
N ILE A 134 -0.55 2.49 2.85
CA ILE A 134 -0.87 1.16 2.33
C ILE A 134 -2.23 1.15 1.64
N ASN A 135 -3.24 1.72 2.30
CA ASN A 135 -4.59 1.81 1.75
C ASN A 135 -4.63 2.65 0.45
N HIS A 136 -3.92 3.77 0.41
CA HIS A 136 -3.81 4.60 -0.79
C HIS A 136 -3.18 3.83 -1.95
N LEU A 137 -2.03 3.20 -1.74
CA LEU A 137 -1.35 2.41 -2.76
C LEU A 137 -2.22 1.27 -3.26
N GLN A 138 -2.81 0.50 -2.36
CA GLN A 138 -3.69 -0.61 -2.74
C GLN A 138 -4.93 -0.13 -3.53
N ALA A 139 -5.57 0.94 -3.08
CA ALA A 139 -6.75 1.49 -3.77
C ALA A 139 -6.41 2.03 -5.16
N LEU A 140 -5.29 2.75 -5.28
CA LEU A 140 -4.89 3.45 -6.50
C LEU A 140 -4.19 2.54 -7.51
N THR A 141 -3.35 1.61 -7.07
CA THR A 141 -2.58 0.75 -7.98
C THR A 141 -3.11 -0.68 -8.07
N GLY A 142 -3.97 -1.08 -7.15
CA GLY A 142 -4.43 -2.46 -7.02
C GLY A 142 -3.39 -3.42 -6.45
N ILE A 143 -2.23 -2.93 -6.04
CA ILE A 143 -1.09 -3.71 -5.55
C ILE A 143 -0.92 -3.45 -4.06
N TYR A 144 -0.91 -4.51 -3.25
CA TYR A 144 -0.59 -4.39 -1.84
C TYR A 144 0.93 -4.21 -1.65
N PRO A 145 1.39 -3.13 -0.99
CA PRO A 145 2.82 -2.87 -0.81
C PRO A 145 3.40 -3.71 0.33
N ILE A 146 3.53 -5.04 0.12
CA ILE A 146 3.94 -6.00 1.16
C ILE A 146 5.28 -5.63 1.82
N ASN A 147 6.20 -5.05 1.08
CA ASN A 147 7.51 -4.61 1.56
C ASN A 147 7.45 -3.48 2.60
N MET A 148 6.36 -2.71 2.63
CA MET A 148 6.14 -1.74 3.70
C MET A 148 5.81 -2.42 5.04
N VAL A 149 5.35 -3.67 5.02
CA VAL A 149 4.91 -4.42 6.21
C VAL A 149 5.93 -5.47 6.62
N VAL A 150 6.46 -6.21 5.66
CA VAL A 150 7.38 -7.33 5.87
C VAL A 150 8.80 -6.87 5.55
N PRO A 151 9.64 -6.60 6.54
CA PRO A 151 11.02 -6.18 6.30
C PRO A 151 11.86 -7.36 5.76
N VAL A 152 12.92 -7.05 5.01
CA VAL A 152 13.81 -8.07 4.41
C VAL A 152 14.34 -9.07 5.45
N LYS A 153 14.67 -8.60 6.66
CA LYS A 153 15.13 -9.47 7.76
C LYS A 153 14.09 -10.52 8.17
N ALA A 154 12.80 -10.24 8.00
CA ALA A 154 11.74 -11.19 8.35
C ALA A 154 11.73 -12.37 7.37
N TYR A 155 11.96 -12.15 6.07
CA TYR A 155 12.06 -13.24 5.11
C TYR A 155 13.20 -14.20 5.44
N LYS A 156 14.38 -13.67 5.80
CA LYS A 156 15.53 -14.50 6.24
C LYS A 156 15.19 -15.31 7.49
N PHE A 157 14.52 -14.69 8.45
CA PHE A 157 14.06 -15.38 9.65
C PHE A 157 13.08 -16.51 9.33
N PHE A 158 12.11 -16.27 8.45
CA PHE A 158 11.13 -17.29 8.03
C PHE A 158 11.79 -18.45 7.33
N GLU A 159 12.71 -18.18 6.41
CA GLU A 159 13.49 -19.21 5.74
C GLU A 159 14.27 -20.08 6.73
N MET A 160 14.99 -19.46 7.67
CA MET A 160 15.77 -20.18 8.70
C MET A 160 14.87 -21.02 9.64
N GLN A 161 13.63 -20.59 9.90
CA GLN A 161 12.68 -21.27 10.76
C GLN A 161 11.74 -22.23 10.01
N GLY A 162 11.86 -22.35 8.69
CA GLY A 162 10.96 -23.15 7.86
C GLY A 162 9.52 -22.65 7.87
N ILE A 163 9.28 -21.35 8.14
CA ILE A 163 7.93 -20.76 8.18
C ILE A 163 7.58 -20.27 6.78
N LYS A 164 6.67 -20.94 6.09
CA LYS A 164 6.22 -20.62 4.75
C LYS A 164 5.16 -19.49 4.74
N PRO A 165 4.97 -18.79 3.61
CA PRO A 165 3.80 -17.93 3.43
C PRO A 165 2.50 -18.76 3.52
N ILE A 166 1.38 -18.14 3.90
CA ILE A 166 0.11 -18.84 4.13
C ILE A 166 -0.41 -19.53 2.86
N SER A 167 -0.11 -19.02 1.68
CA SER A 167 -0.45 -19.65 0.40
C SER A 167 0.26 -20.99 0.16
N GLU A 168 1.40 -21.19 0.85
CA GLU A 168 2.21 -22.41 0.81
C GLU A 168 2.15 -23.18 2.13
N TYR A 169 1.09 -22.98 2.93
CA TYR A 169 0.97 -23.60 4.24
C TYR A 169 1.12 -25.11 4.18
N ASP A 170 1.99 -25.63 5.03
CA ASP A 170 2.23 -27.05 5.22
C ASP A 170 1.66 -27.49 6.58
N PRO A 171 0.65 -28.36 6.59
CA PRO A 171 0.06 -28.86 7.83
C PRO A 171 1.04 -29.62 8.74
N GLU A 172 2.09 -30.23 8.20
CA GLU A 172 3.10 -30.96 8.97
C GLU A 172 4.00 -30.00 9.76
N LEU A 173 4.31 -28.84 9.19
CA LEU A 173 5.08 -27.77 9.85
C LEU A 173 4.23 -26.95 10.82
N GLY A 174 2.92 -26.88 10.61
CA GLY A 174 1.96 -26.24 11.50
C GLY A 174 2.11 -24.72 11.63
N LYS A 175 2.96 -24.07 10.83
CA LYS A 175 3.23 -22.62 10.90
C LYS A 175 3.21 -22.00 9.52
N ALA A 176 2.62 -20.79 9.44
CA ALA A 176 2.70 -19.95 8.27
C ALA A 176 2.68 -18.48 8.66
N TRP A 177 3.27 -17.61 7.85
CA TRP A 177 3.19 -16.18 8.06
C TRP A 177 2.21 -15.51 7.08
N CYS A 178 1.60 -14.42 7.53
CA CYS A 178 0.69 -13.62 6.72
C CYS A 178 0.58 -12.19 7.25
N VAL A 179 -0.04 -11.33 6.44
CA VAL A 179 -0.39 -9.96 6.79
C VAL A 179 -1.90 -9.77 6.64
N PRO A 180 -2.65 -9.48 7.71
CA PRO A 180 -4.04 -9.11 7.61
C PRO A 180 -4.23 -7.81 6.82
N THR A 181 -5.13 -7.82 5.85
CA THR A 181 -5.52 -6.64 5.08
C THR A 181 -6.87 -6.08 5.53
N SER A 182 -7.75 -6.95 6.03
CA SER A 182 -9.01 -6.56 6.64
C SER A 182 -9.45 -7.55 7.70
N VAL A 183 -10.15 -7.03 8.70
CA VAL A 183 -10.78 -7.81 9.79
C VAL A 183 -12.24 -7.40 9.88
N THR A 184 -13.13 -8.36 9.75
CA THR A 184 -14.58 -8.11 9.81
C THR A 184 -15.20 -9.01 10.86
N GLU A 185 -15.89 -8.43 11.84
CA GLU A 185 -16.72 -9.21 12.74
C GLU A 185 -17.95 -9.73 11.99
N ARG A 186 -18.22 -11.01 12.17
CA ARG A 186 -19.36 -11.70 11.61
C ARG A 186 -20.11 -12.45 12.72
N LYS A 187 -21.39 -12.71 12.50
CA LYS A 187 -22.22 -13.54 13.37
C LYS A 187 -22.71 -14.78 12.64
N THR A 188 -22.70 -15.89 13.33
CA THR A 188 -23.33 -17.14 12.86
C THR A 188 -24.86 -16.99 12.90
N LYS A 189 -25.58 -17.94 12.30
CA LYS A 189 -27.04 -18.04 12.41
C LYS A 189 -27.52 -18.16 13.87
N THR A 190 -26.67 -18.67 14.75
CA THR A 190 -26.94 -18.84 16.20
C THR A 190 -26.46 -17.65 17.04
N GLY A 191 -26.05 -16.54 16.42
CA GLY A 191 -25.65 -15.30 17.09
C GLY A 191 -24.20 -15.27 17.62
N LYS A 192 -23.40 -16.35 17.45
CA LYS A 192 -22.00 -16.36 17.90
C LYS A 192 -21.12 -15.51 16.98
N SER A 193 -20.34 -14.59 17.58
CA SER A 193 -19.37 -13.77 16.84
C SER A 193 -18.13 -14.58 16.46
N TYR A 194 -17.56 -14.23 15.29
CA TYR A 194 -16.26 -14.68 14.82
C TYR A 194 -15.62 -13.57 13.96
N TYR A 195 -14.30 -13.57 13.82
CA TYR A 195 -13.65 -12.71 12.85
C TYR A 195 -13.46 -13.45 11.53
N GLN A 196 -13.80 -12.76 10.45
CA GLN A 196 -13.38 -13.10 9.11
C GLN A 196 -12.23 -12.19 8.72
N VAL A 197 -11.03 -12.76 8.60
CA VAL A 197 -9.79 -12.03 8.32
C VAL A 197 -9.35 -12.34 6.91
N THR A 198 -9.19 -11.30 6.09
CA THR A 198 -8.51 -11.43 4.80
C THR A 198 -7.04 -11.16 5.02
N VAL A 199 -6.19 -12.08 4.58
CA VAL A 199 -4.73 -11.99 4.70
C VAL A 199 -4.07 -12.06 3.33
N ILE A 200 -2.86 -11.54 3.24
CA ILE A 200 -1.99 -11.59 2.07
C ILE A 200 -0.58 -12.01 2.51
N ASP A 201 0.19 -12.57 1.60
CA ASP A 201 1.59 -12.94 1.80
C ASP A 201 2.49 -12.47 0.63
N SER A 202 3.74 -12.95 0.58
CA SER A 202 4.70 -12.59 -0.47
C SER A 202 4.29 -12.99 -1.87
N ASN A 203 3.46 -14.01 -2.01
CA ASN A 203 2.97 -14.48 -3.32
C ASN A 203 1.82 -13.59 -3.84
N MET A 204 1.43 -12.58 -3.04
CA MET A 204 0.32 -11.67 -3.32
C MET A 204 -1.02 -12.40 -3.48
N GLU A 205 -1.11 -13.60 -2.94
CA GLU A 205 -2.33 -14.36 -2.86
C GLU A 205 -3.12 -13.98 -1.61
N THR A 206 -4.42 -13.76 -1.79
CA THR A 206 -5.31 -13.46 -0.68
C THR A 206 -5.97 -14.73 -0.17
N GLN A 207 -5.87 -14.95 1.13
CA GLN A 207 -6.53 -16.05 1.81
C GLN A 207 -7.54 -15.51 2.82
N ARG A 208 -8.58 -16.30 3.10
CA ARG A 208 -9.58 -15.97 4.11
C ARG A 208 -9.41 -16.91 5.30
N ILE A 209 -9.39 -16.33 6.49
CA ILE A 209 -9.26 -17.06 7.74
C ILE A 209 -10.46 -16.75 8.64
N ASN A 210 -11.20 -17.77 9.02
CA ASN A 210 -12.30 -17.64 9.98
C ASN A 210 -11.77 -17.93 11.40
N CYS A 211 -11.78 -16.93 12.26
CA CYS A 211 -11.29 -17.02 13.64
C CYS A 211 -12.46 -17.22 14.59
N TRP A 212 -12.54 -18.42 15.14
CA TRP A 212 -13.61 -18.83 16.05
C TRP A 212 -13.18 -18.73 17.52
N GLY A 213 -14.17 -18.58 18.41
CA GLY A 213 -13.92 -18.52 19.85
C GLY A 213 -13.22 -17.24 20.28
N ILE A 214 -13.41 -16.16 19.53
CA ILE A 214 -12.90 -14.83 19.86
C ILE A 214 -13.80 -14.16 20.89
N ASN A 215 -13.19 -13.27 21.68
CA ASN A 215 -13.90 -12.27 22.47
C ASN A 215 -13.59 -10.88 21.87
N PRO A 216 -14.56 -10.22 21.18
CA PRO A 216 -14.34 -8.95 20.52
C PRO A 216 -13.83 -7.82 21.44
N ASP A 217 -14.08 -7.92 22.74
CA ASP A 217 -13.64 -6.92 23.74
C ASP A 217 -12.16 -7.07 24.12
N ARG A 218 -11.54 -8.21 23.80
CA ARG A 218 -10.16 -8.54 24.21
C ARG A 218 -9.27 -8.96 23.07
N ASP A 219 -9.86 -9.59 22.06
CA ASP A 219 -9.13 -10.15 20.94
C ASP A 219 -9.07 -9.15 19.80
N TYR A 220 -7.87 -8.75 19.39
CA TYR A 220 -7.68 -7.79 18.32
C TYR A 220 -6.64 -8.27 17.30
N ILE A 221 -7.00 -8.27 16.04
CA ILE A 221 -6.06 -8.47 14.92
C ILE A 221 -5.87 -7.11 14.23
N TYR A 222 -4.64 -6.64 14.22
CA TYR A 222 -4.31 -5.36 13.61
C TYR A 222 -4.04 -5.54 12.12
N PRO A 223 -4.80 -4.89 11.22
CA PRO A 223 -4.46 -4.83 9.81
C PRO A 223 -3.07 -4.24 9.59
N HIS A 224 -2.43 -4.64 8.50
CA HIS A 224 -1.10 -4.16 8.10
C HIS A 224 0.00 -4.42 9.15
N ARG A 225 -0.13 -5.51 9.89
CA ARG A 225 0.90 -6.06 10.79
C ARG A 225 1.28 -7.46 10.35
N LEU A 226 2.51 -7.86 10.65
CA LEU A 226 3.02 -9.19 10.32
C LEU A 226 2.66 -10.19 11.41
N TYR A 227 2.08 -11.31 11.03
CA TYR A 227 1.73 -12.40 11.95
C TYR A 227 2.29 -13.73 11.50
N VAL A 228 2.61 -14.57 12.47
CA VAL A 228 2.75 -16.01 12.27
C VAL A 228 1.50 -16.69 12.82
N LEU A 229 0.90 -17.53 11.99
CA LEU A 229 -0.19 -18.42 12.36
C LEU A 229 0.38 -19.76 12.82
N GLU A 230 -0.11 -20.25 13.92
CA GLU A 230 0.22 -21.58 14.44
C GLU A 230 -1.01 -22.48 14.34
N TRP A 231 -0.82 -23.63 13.70
CA TRP A 231 -1.82 -24.68 13.54
C TRP A 231 -3.18 -24.23 13.00
N PRO A 232 -3.25 -23.42 11.94
CA PRO A 232 -4.51 -23.15 11.27
C PRO A 232 -5.04 -24.45 10.66
N LYS A 233 -6.36 -24.63 10.69
CA LYS A 233 -7.01 -25.73 9.98
C LYS A 233 -7.40 -25.27 8.59
N TYR A 234 -7.13 -26.07 7.59
CA TYR A 234 -7.55 -25.82 6.22
C TYR A 234 -8.70 -26.76 5.83
N ASN A 235 -9.68 -26.22 5.15
CA ASN A 235 -10.78 -26.96 4.53
C ASN A 235 -11.01 -26.42 3.12
N ALA A 236 -11.08 -27.29 2.13
CA ALA A 236 -11.21 -26.92 0.71
C ALA A 236 -12.45 -26.07 0.42
N THR A 237 -13.54 -26.24 1.19
CA THR A 237 -14.79 -25.48 1.00
C THR A 237 -14.78 -24.13 1.71
N TRP A 238 -14.19 -24.03 2.91
CA TRP A 238 -14.30 -22.89 3.81
C TRP A 238 -13.00 -22.12 4.00
N GLY A 239 -11.89 -22.59 3.41
CA GLY A 239 -10.57 -22.02 3.59
C GLY A 239 -9.96 -22.30 4.96
N PHE A 240 -9.15 -21.35 5.43
CA PHE A 240 -8.48 -21.48 6.72
C PHE A 240 -9.39 -21.12 7.89
N SER A 241 -9.14 -21.76 9.03
CA SER A 241 -9.79 -21.41 10.30
C SER A 241 -8.85 -21.58 11.49
N THR A 242 -9.09 -20.79 12.54
CA THR A 242 -8.44 -20.91 13.86
C THR A 242 -9.48 -21.00 14.95
N ASN A 243 -9.16 -21.69 16.06
CA ASN A 243 -10.07 -21.92 17.17
C ASN A 243 -9.38 -21.68 18.53
N GLY A 244 -10.12 -21.15 19.49
CA GLY A 244 -9.65 -21.02 20.88
C GLY A 244 -9.02 -19.66 21.20
N GLY A 245 -9.49 -18.60 20.53
CA GLY A 245 -9.01 -17.24 20.73
C GLY A 245 -7.77 -16.91 19.91
N LEU A 246 -7.47 -15.63 19.78
CA LEU A 246 -6.37 -15.16 18.93
C LEU A 246 -5.00 -15.50 19.51
N SER A 247 -4.82 -15.36 20.82
CA SER A 247 -3.53 -15.60 21.49
C SER A 247 -2.95 -17.00 21.26
N ARG A 248 -3.81 -17.97 20.98
CA ARG A 248 -3.41 -19.34 20.72
C ARG A 248 -2.75 -19.53 19.36
N ASN A 249 -3.32 -18.92 18.32
CA ASN A 249 -2.95 -19.20 16.94
C ASN A 249 -2.25 -18.03 16.24
N TRP A 250 -2.43 -16.80 16.72
CA TRP A 250 -1.92 -15.59 16.08
C TRP A 250 -0.78 -14.99 16.89
N LYS A 251 0.43 -15.00 16.34
CA LYS A 251 1.62 -14.40 16.96
C LYS A 251 2.01 -13.15 16.17
N LEU A 252 1.80 -11.99 16.77
CA LEU A 252 2.25 -10.72 16.21
C LEU A 252 3.79 -10.67 16.23
N LEU A 253 4.37 -10.39 15.08
CA LEU A 253 5.80 -10.09 14.97
C LEU A 253 5.97 -8.57 14.92
N GLY A 254 6.61 -8.03 15.98
CA GLY A 254 6.82 -6.60 16.21
C GLY A 254 7.81 -5.92 15.27
#